data_7cb9581f63b3a4f786531a13bf7e173c
#
_entry.id   7cb9581f63b3a4f786531a13bf7e173c
#
_cell.length_a   1.000
_cell.length_b   1.000
_cell.length_c   1.000
_cell.angle_alpha   90.00
_cell.angle_beta   90.00
_cell.angle_gamma   90.00
#
_symmetry.space_group_name_H-M   'P 1'
#
loop_
_entity.id
_entity.type
_entity.pdbx_description
1 polymer ?
#
loop_
_entity_poly.entity_id
_entity_poly.type
_entity_poly.pdbx_seq_one_letter_code
_entity_poly.pdbx_strand_id
1 'polypeptide(L)'
;MTQEHFPEFFEQAPTLTVQDALAEFLGAAEEGIMQYRYADAVRLCGHSCPTVAGAYLMTLKGLKALYGSDLPQRGGIEASMQGARDEGTVGVTASVVQLLTGAAPETGFGGVGPQGRFARRNLLSFDGQIEGTLALRRRDTGA
;
A
#
# COMPACT_ATOMS: atom_id res chain seq x y z
N MET A 1 20.24 11.80 24.03
CA MET A 1 19.61 11.82 22.69
C MET A 1 18.64 10.66 22.57
N THR A 2 17.46 10.92 22.10
CA THR A 2 16.42 9.91 21.96
C THR A 2 16.53 9.23 20.60
N GLN A 3 16.51 7.91 20.59
CA GLN A 3 16.58 7.13 19.35
C GLN A 3 15.39 6.20 19.25
N GLU A 4 15.04 5.87 17.99
CA GLU A 4 13.99 4.91 17.70
C GLU A 4 14.53 3.48 17.83
N HIS A 5 13.81 2.65 18.56
CA HIS A 5 14.15 1.24 18.70
C HIS A 5 12.91 0.39 18.49
N PHE A 6 12.98 -0.52 17.54
CA PHE A 6 11.93 -1.52 17.30
C PHE A 6 12.40 -2.89 17.76
N PRO A 7 11.47 -3.80 18.09
CA PRO A 7 11.83 -5.19 18.35
C PRO A 7 12.63 -5.78 17.19
N GLU A 8 13.62 -6.59 17.50
CA GLU A 8 14.50 -7.19 16.48
C GLU A 8 13.74 -8.02 15.46
N PHE A 9 12.64 -8.66 15.86
CA PHE A 9 11.90 -9.51 14.94
C PHE A 9 11.27 -8.73 13.77
N PHE A 10 11.14 -7.41 13.86
CA PHE A 10 10.67 -6.60 12.73
C PHE A 10 11.59 -6.74 11.52
N GLU A 11 12.88 -6.92 11.75
CA GLU A 11 13.84 -7.08 10.68
C GLU A 11 13.74 -8.44 9.97
N GLN A 12 13.09 -9.41 10.61
CA GLN A 12 12.85 -10.72 10.03
C GLN A 12 11.61 -10.74 9.13
N ALA A 13 10.78 -9.70 9.19
CA ALA A 13 9.62 -9.59 8.32
C ALA A 13 10.07 -9.37 6.87
N PRO A 14 9.33 -9.91 5.89
CA PRO A 14 9.69 -9.69 4.48
C PRO A 14 9.57 -8.20 4.15
N THR A 15 10.43 -7.74 3.24
CA THR A 15 10.42 -6.37 2.74
C THR A 15 9.71 -6.32 1.40
N LEU A 16 9.30 -5.11 1.00
CA LEU A 16 8.63 -4.89 -0.29
C LEU A 16 9.40 -3.82 -1.05
N THR A 17 9.91 -4.17 -2.22
CA THR A 17 10.50 -3.19 -3.13
C THR A 17 9.50 -2.91 -4.24
N VAL A 18 9.24 -1.64 -4.48
CA VAL A 18 8.28 -1.18 -5.49
C VAL A 18 8.94 -0.15 -6.39
N GLN A 19 8.32 0.10 -7.53
CA GLN A 19 8.63 1.25 -8.37
C GLN A 19 7.44 2.20 -8.33
N ASP A 20 7.70 3.49 -8.10
CA ASP A 20 6.67 4.51 -8.00
C ASP A 20 6.94 5.60 -9.03
N ALA A 21 6.11 5.66 -10.07
CA ALA A 21 6.31 6.59 -11.17
C ALA A 21 6.23 8.06 -10.74
N LEU A 22 5.40 8.37 -9.73
CA LEU A 22 5.33 9.73 -9.19
C LEU A 22 6.62 10.10 -8.47
N ALA A 23 7.16 9.18 -7.69
CA ALA A 23 8.43 9.39 -6.98
C ALA A 23 9.58 9.61 -7.97
N GLU A 24 9.59 8.86 -9.07
CA GLU A 24 10.58 9.06 -10.13
C GLU A 24 10.41 10.44 -10.78
N PHE A 25 9.19 10.79 -11.17
CA PHE A 25 8.90 12.05 -11.86
C PHE A 25 9.28 13.27 -11.03
N LEU A 26 9.01 13.23 -9.72
CA LEU A 26 9.30 14.34 -8.83
C LEU A 26 10.68 14.27 -8.16
N GLY A 27 11.48 13.28 -8.51
CA GLY A 27 12.85 13.16 -8.00
C GLY A 27 12.95 12.71 -6.55
N ALA A 28 11.91 12.07 -6.01
CA ALA A 28 11.91 11.61 -4.63
C ALA A 28 12.78 10.38 -4.41
N ALA A 29 12.88 9.53 -5.42
CA ALA A 29 13.69 8.33 -5.37
C ALA A 29 14.26 8.03 -6.76
N GLU A 30 15.51 7.60 -6.82
CA GLU A 30 16.16 7.26 -8.09
C GLU A 30 15.40 6.12 -8.76
N GLU A 31 15.03 6.31 -10.02
CA GLU A 31 14.23 5.37 -10.83
C GLU A 31 12.85 5.05 -10.20
N GLY A 32 12.46 5.79 -9.17
CA GLY A 32 11.24 5.53 -8.43
C GLY A 32 11.29 4.29 -7.53
N ILE A 33 12.47 3.75 -7.31
CA ILE A 33 12.63 2.52 -6.51
C ILE A 33 12.57 2.86 -5.03
N MET A 34 11.62 2.24 -4.31
CA MET A 34 11.48 2.43 -2.87
C MET A 34 11.30 1.07 -2.20
N GLN A 35 11.86 0.93 -1.02
CA GLN A 35 11.74 -0.29 -0.24
C GLN A 35 10.95 -0.01 1.03
N TYR A 36 9.89 -0.78 1.23
CA TYR A 36 9.07 -0.73 2.44
C TYR A 36 9.40 -1.88 3.36
N ARG A 37 9.39 -1.60 4.64
CA ARG A 37 9.63 -2.57 5.71
C ARG A 37 8.43 -2.58 6.65
N TYR A 38 8.32 -3.61 7.46
CA TYR A 38 7.22 -3.67 8.43
C TYR A 38 7.22 -2.45 9.37
N ALA A 39 8.41 -1.95 9.72
CA ALA A 39 8.54 -0.75 10.56
C ALA A 39 7.79 0.46 9.97
N ASP A 40 7.68 0.56 8.65
CA ASP A 40 6.96 1.67 8.02
C ASP A 40 5.46 1.59 8.32
N ALA A 41 4.89 0.40 8.32
CA ALA A 41 3.49 0.20 8.71
C ALA A 41 3.29 0.52 10.19
N VAL A 42 4.23 0.14 11.03
CA VAL A 42 4.18 0.44 12.47
C VAL A 42 4.25 1.95 12.71
N ARG A 43 5.13 2.66 12.02
CA ARG A 43 5.21 4.13 12.14
C ARG A 43 3.92 4.79 11.71
N LEU A 44 3.31 4.30 10.64
CA LEU A 44 2.04 4.82 10.15
C LEU A 44 0.93 4.65 11.18
N CYS A 45 0.82 3.46 11.77
CA CYS A 45 -0.28 3.11 12.67
C CYS A 45 -0.01 3.48 14.13
N GLY A 46 1.25 3.72 14.48
CA GLY A 46 1.66 4.06 15.84
C GLY A 46 1.80 2.85 16.78
N HIS A 47 1.62 1.65 16.25
CA HIS A 47 1.74 0.42 17.05
C HIS A 47 1.88 -0.80 16.15
N SER A 48 2.21 -1.93 16.77
CA SER A 48 2.25 -3.23 16.11
C SER A 48 1.21 -4.14 16.77
N CYS A 49 0.36 -4.75 15.96
CA CYS A 49 -0.66 -5.69 16.43
C CYS A 49 -0.98 -6.68 15.30
N PRO A 50 -1.77 -7.73 15.57
CA PRO A 50 -2.13 -8.68 14.51
C PRO A 50 -2.81 -8.04 13.29
N THR A 51 -3.59 -6.98 13.49
CA THR A 51 -4.23 -6.28 12.36
C THR A 51 -3.20 -5.60 11.46
N VAL A 52 -2.23 -4.88 12.03
CA VAL A 52 -1.18 -4.20 11.27
C VAL A 52 -0.31 -5.22 10.56
N ALA A 53 0.13 -6.26 11.26
CA ALA A 53 0.94 -7.33 10.69
C ALA A 53 0.19 -8.07 9.58
N GLY A 54 -1.09 -8.38 9.81
CA GLY A 54 -1.93 -9.05 8.83
C GLY A 54 -2.12 -8.23 7.57
N ALA A 55 -2.39 -6.93 7.72
CA ALA A 55 -2.53 -6.02 6.58
C ALA A 55 -1.25 -5.95 5.76
N TYR A 56 -0.11 -5.85 6.43
CA TYR A 56 1.20 -5.81 5.77
C TYR A 56 1.45 -7.09 4.97
N LEU A 57 1.32 -8.26 5.61
CA LEU A 57 1.59 -9.54 4.97
C LEU A 57 0.60 -9.87 3.84
N MET A 58 -0.68 -9.55 4.04
CA MET A 58 -1.74 -9.75 3.03
C MET A 58 -1.41 -8.98 1.76
N THR A 59 -1.00 -7.72 1.93
CA THR A 59 -0.65 -6.86 0.80
C THR A 59 0.59 -7.39 0.07
N LEU A 60 1.63 -7.77 0.80
CA LEU A 60 2.83 -8.34 0.18
C LEU A 60 2.52 -9.61 -0.62
N LYS A 61 1.70 -10.50 -0.06
CA LYS A 61 1.30 -11.72 -0.75
C LYS A 61 0.48 -11.44 -2.00
N GLY A 62 -0.45 -10.50 -1.91
CA GLY A 62 -1.26 -10.11 -3.07
C GLY A 62 -0.42 -9.52 -4.19
N LEU A 63 0.52 -8.65 -3.85
CA LEU A 63 1.42 -8.05 -4.84
C LEU A 63 2.33 -9.09 -5.48
N LYS A 64 2.83 -10.03 -4.70
CA LYS A 64 3.65 -11.12 -5.23
C LYS A 64 2.86 -12.00 -6.20
N ALA A 65 1.60 -12.28 -5.88
CA ALA A 65 0.74 -13.04 -6.77
C ALA A 65 0.49 -12.32 -8.09
N LEU A 66 0.33 -10.99 -8.05
CA LEU A 66 0.07 -10.20 -9.24
C LEU A 66 1.30 -9.94 -10.10
N TYR A 67 2.45 -9.72 -9.49
CA TYR A 67 3.65 -9.29 -10.22
C TYR A 67 4.73 -10.37 -10.34
N GLY A 68 4.65 -11.43 -9.55
CA GLY A 68 5.68 -12.47 -9.58
C GLY A 68 7.04 -11.92 -9.20
N SER A 69 8.00 -12.02 -10.12
CA SER A 69 9.36 -11.49 -9.93
C SER A 69 9.51 -10.04 -10.38
N ASP A 70 8.48 -9.47 -11.03
CA ASP A 70 8.53 -8.07 -11.48
C ASP A 70 8.27 -7.13 -10.31
N LEU A 71 8.77 -5.90 -10.43
CA LEU A 71 8.54 -4.88 -9.41
C LEU A 71 7.06 -4.44 -9.42
N PRO A 72 6.38 -4.51 -8.28
CA PRO A 72 5.05 -3.91 -8.19
C PRO A 72 5.11 -2.41 -8.50
N GLN A 73 4.11 -1.94 -9.24
CA GLN A 73 4.01 -0.52 -9.63
C GLN A 73 3.12 0.21 -8.62
N ARG A 74 3.74 0.90 -7.68
CA ARG A 74 3.01 1.67 -6.68
C ARG A 74 2.26 2.80 -7.37
N GLY A 75 0.96 2.86 -7.16
CA GLY A 75 0.06 3.76 -7.89
C GLY A 75 -0.60 3.13 -9.11
N GLY A 76 -0.14 1.95 -9.52
CA GLY A 76 -0.73 1.18 -10.61
C GLY A 76 -1.64 0.05 -10.15
N ILE A 77 -2.19 0.16 -8.95
CA ILE A 77 -2.96 -0.91 -8.30
C ILE A 77 -4.27 -0.33 -7.79
N GLU A 78 -5.37 -1.05 -8.01
CA GLU A 78 -6.64 -0.76 -7.36
C GLU A 78 -6.81 -1.72 -6.19
N ALA A 79 -7.30 -1.19 -5.08
CA ALA A 79 -7.54 -1.99 -3.87
C ALA A 79 -9.01 -1.87 -3.46
N SER A 80 -9.62 -3.00 -3.11
CA SER A 80 -10.99 -3.05 -2.64
C SER A 80 -11.04 -3.71 -1.28
N MET A 81 -11.66 -3.02 -0.30
CA MET A 81 -11.91 -3.57 1.02
C MET A 81 -13.35 -4.08 1.06
N GLN A 82 -13.56 -5.24 1.68
CA GLN A 82 -14.89 -5.80 1.83
C GLN A 82 -15.74 -4.98 2.79
N GLY A 83 -15.17 -4.55 3.89
CA GLY A 83 -15.89 -3.83 4.93
C GLY A 83 -16.06 -2.34 4.66
N ALA A 84 -16.87 -1.69 5.49
CA ALA A 84 -17.05 -0.24 5.44
C ALA A 84 -15.85 0.48 6.03
N ARG A 85 -15.63 1.74 5.60
CA ARG A 85 -14.45 2.51 6.01
C ARG A 85 -14.35 2.74 7.53
N ASP A 86 -15.48 2.73 8.21
CA ASP A 86 -15.54 2.96 9.67
C ASP A 86 -15.88 1.69 10.46
N GLU A 87 -15.88 0.53 9.82
CA GLU A 87 -16.23 -0.74 10.44
C GLU A 87 -15.01 -1.43 11.05
N GLY A 88 -15.02 -1.65 12.36
CA GLY A 88 -13.98 -2.40 13.05
C GLY A 88 -12.56 -1.91 12.73
N THR A 89 -11.73 -2.82 12.23
CA THR A 89 -10.33 -2.54 11.90
C THR A 89 -10.09 -2.28 10.41
N VAL A 90 -11.15 -2.12 9.63
CA VAL A 90 -11.05 -1.93 8.16
C VAL A 90 -10.21 -0.70 7.83
N GLY A 91 -10.40 0.41 8.53
CA GLY A 91 -9.64 1.64 8.28
C GLY A 91 -8.14 1.47 8.51
N VAL A 92 -7.74 0.76 9.57
CA VAL A 92 -6.33 0.49 9.87
C VAL A 92 -5.73 -0.37 8.75
N THR A 93 -6.42 -1.43 8.37
CA THR A 93 -5.98 -2.31 7.29
C THR A 93 -5.84 -1.51 5.99
N ALA A 94 -6.82 -0.69 5.65
CA ALA A 94 -6.80 0.13 4.44
C ALA A 94 -5.65 1.13 4.44
N SER A 95 -5.29 1.70 5.60
CA SER A 95 -4.15 2.63 5.70
C SER A 95 -2.83 1.94 5.35
N VAL A 96 -2.64 0.71 5.78
CA VAL A 96 -1.44 -0.06 5.45
C VAL A 96 -1.43 -0.43 3.96
N VAL A 97 -2.57 -0.84 3.42
CA VAL A 97 -2.72 -1.12 1.99
C VAL A 97 -2.37 0.13 1.17
N GLN A 98 -2.88 1.29 1.55
CA GLN A 98 -2.57 2.55 0.88
C GLN A 98 -1.07 2.87 0.93
N LEU A 99 -0.44 2.69 2.08
CA LEU A 99 0.99 2.92 2.24
C LEU A 99 1.79 2.12 1.21
N LEU A 100 1.48 0.85 1.06
CA LEU A 100 2.26 -0.08 0.25
C LEU A 100 1.92 -0.03 -1.24
N THR A 101 0.66 0.20 -1.57
CA THR A 101 0.19 0.16 -2.97
C THR A 101 0.08 1.53 -3.62
N GLY A 102 -0.01 2.58 -2.83
CA GLY A 102 -0.31 3.93 -3.31
C GLY A 102 -1.78 4.15 -3.65
N ALA A 103 -2.63 3.15 -3.50
CA ALA A 103 -4.06 3.28 -3.76
C ALA A 103 -4.72 4.05 -2.62
N ALA A 104 -5.35 5.17 -2.92
CA ALA A 104 -6.00 6.03 -1.93
C ALA A 104 -7.51 6.16 -2.19
N PRO A 105 -8.28 6.47 -1.14
CA PRO A 105 -9.71 6.80 -1.31
C PRO A 105 -9.88 8.15 -2.01
N GLU A 106 -11.08 8.73 -1.91
CA GLU A 106 -11.42 10.02 -2.53
C GLU A 106 -10.56 11.19 -2.04
N THR A 107 -9.91 11.03 -0.88
CA THR A 107 -9.04 12.05 -0.30
C THR A 107 -7.60 11.99 -0.81
N GLY A 108 -7.29 11.06 -1.68
CA GLY A 108 -5.93 10.87 -2.18
C GLY A 108 -5.49 11.94 -3.18
N PHE A 109 -4.22 11.83 -3.58
CA PHE A 109 -3.60 12.76 -4.52
C PHE A 109 -4.34 12.76 -5.87
N GLY A 110 -4.69 13.96 -6.34
CA GLY A 110 -5.48 14.14 -7.57
C GLY A 110 -4.69 14.09 -8.87
N GLY A 111 -3.37 14.01 -8.80
CA GLY A 111 -2.53 13.93 -9.98
C GLY A 111 -1.89 15.25 -10.38
N VAL A 112 -1.05 15.19 -11.40
CA VAL A 112 -0.29 16.31 -11.95
C VAL A 112 -0.88 16.70 -13.30
N GLY A 113 -1.09 17.98 -13.51
CA GLY A 113 -1.55 18.54 -14.77
C GLY A 113 -3.04 18.30 -15.06
N PRO A 114 -3.52 18.79 -16.23
CA PRO A 114 -4.95 18.70 -16.55
C PRO A 114 -5.49 17.30 -16.71
N GLN A 115 -4.62 16.34 -17.04
CA GLN A 115 -5.01 14.94 -17.22
C GLN A 115 -4.90 14.11 -15.95
N GLY A 116 -4.44 14.72 -14.84
CA GLY A 116 -4.32 14.03 -13.58
C GLY A 116 -3.31 12.89 -13.58
N ARG A 117 -2.14 13.09 -14.19
CA ARG A 117 -1.10 12.06 -14.21
C ARG A 117 -0.70 11.68 -12.79
N PHE A 118 -0.50 10.41 -12.56
CA PHE A 118 -0.10 9.85 -11.26
C PHE A 118 -1.15 10.02 -10.16
N ALA A 119 -2.42 10.20 -10.53
CA ALA A 119 -3.49 10.30 -9.55
C ALA A 119 -3.57 9.01 -8.72
N ARG A 120 -3.82 9.17 -7.44
CA ARG A 120 -3.92 8.06 -6.48
C ARG A 120 -5.32 7.94 -5.88
N ARG A 121 -6.09 9.01 -5.93
CA ARG A 121 -7.44 9.04 -5.39
C ARG A 121 -8.35 8.09 -6.16
N ASN A 122 -9.33 7.55 -5.44
CA ASN A 122 -10.33 6.64 -5.96
C ASN A 122 -9.77 5.31 -6.46
N LEU A 123 -8.55 4.95 -6.04
CA LEU A 123 -7.96 3.65 -6.32
C LEU A 123 -8.22 2.65 -5.19
N LEU A 124 -8.61 3.13 -4.01
CA LEU A 124 -8.99 2.30 -2.87
C LEU A 124 -10.45 2.54 -2.54
N SER A 125 -11.22 1.47 -2.45
CA SER A 125 -12.64 1.52 -2.19
C SER A 125 -13.06 0.61 -1.04
N PHE A 126 -14.23 0.89 -0.49
CA PHE A 126 -14.82 0.15 0.63
C PHE A 126 -16.15 -0.47 0.20
N ASP A 127 -16.72 -1.32 1.06
CA ASP A 127 -18.00 -1.99 0.80
C ASP A 127 -17.99 -2.78 -0.51
N GLY A 128 -16.83 -3.40 -0.82
CA GLY A 128 -16.67 -4.14 -2.08
C GLY A 128 -17.41 -5.46 -2.10
N GLN A 129 -17.89 -5.83 -3.28
CA GLN A 129 -18.49 -7.14 -3.52
C GLN A 129 -17.39 -8.13 -3.88
N ILE A 130 -16.57 -8.49 -2.87
CA ILE A 130 -15.41 -9.35 -3.04
C ILE A 130 -15.45 -10.48 -2.04
N GLU A 131 -14.73 -11.57 -2.35
CA GLU A 131 -14.48 -12.63 -1.40
C GLU A 131 -13.27 -12.27 -0.55
N GLY A 132 -13.40 -12.36 0.76
CA GLY A 132 -12.32 -12.04 1.69
C GLY A 132 -12.20 -10.55 1.99
N THR A 133 -11.18 -10.21 2.76
CA THR A 133 -11.01 -8.88 3.35
C THR A 133 -10.54 -7.83 2.35
N LEU A 134 -9.67 -8.23 1.42
CA LEU A 134 -8.98 -7.34 0.50
C LEU A 134 -8.86 -7.99 -0.87
N ALA A 135 -9.08 -7.20 -1.92
CA ALA A 135 -8.76 -7.58 -3.29
C ALA A 135 -7.85 -6.53 -3.92
N LEU A 136 -6.85 -6.99 -4.65
CA LEU A 136 -5.92 -6.13 -5.39
C LEU A 136 -6.01 -6.44 -6.87
N ARG A 137 -5.94 -5.38 -7.69
CA ARG A 137 -6.01 -5.50 -9.13
C ARG A 137 -4.95 -4.63 -9.79
N ARG A 138 -4.23 -5.19 -10.75
CA ARG A 138 -3.30 -4.40 -11.58
C ARG A 138 -4.09 -3.58 -12.59
N ARG A 139 -3.78 -2.31 -12.68
CA ARG A 139 -4.46 -1.41 -13.64
C ARG A 139 -3.99 -1.65 -15.07
N ASP A 140 -2.73 -2.06 -15.25
CA ASP A 140 -2.16 -2.27 -16.59
C ASP A 140 -2.68 -3.52 -17.27
N THR A 141 -2.84 -4.62 -16.54
CA THR A 141 -3.29 -5.90 -17.11
C THR A 141 -4.72 -6.25 -16.77
N GLY A 142 -5.27 -5.65 -15.70
CA GLY A 142 -6.58 -6.01 -15.18
C GLY A 142 -6.58 -7.29 -14.33
N ALA A 143 -5.41 -7.85 -14.10
CA ALA A 143 -5.29 -9.06 -13.29
C ALA A 143 -5.65 -8.83 -11.82
#